data_937793f54a900b3ba5da0493049e7b3a
#
_entry.id   937793f54a900b3ba5da0493049e7b3a
#
_cell.length_a   1.000
_cell.length_b   1.000
_cell.length_c   1.000
_cell.angle_alpha   90.00
_cell.angle_beta   90.00
_cell.angle_gamma   90.00
#
_symmetry.space_group_name_H-M   'P 1'
#
loop_
_entity.id
_entity.type
_entity.pdbx_description
1 polymer ?
#
loop_
_entity_poly.entity_id
_entity_poly.type
_entity_poly.pdbx_seq_one_letter_code
_entity_poly.pdbx_strand_id
1 'polypeptide(L)'
;MNLYREKYGKKQIHVIDSESASCGETQIVKKLVELEEQGLSFEEIVKQIEEFRSNVHTYFVLDNLDTLRKNGRLTGVKALVASTLSIKPIMAGDKGSIVQRGQSVGMKKALRRMAEIVLEEAGDTKERFLMITHCNAPDRAETMKKLLMEKAEFKGCLIMDTRGVSSMYANDGGVIVTV
;
A
#
# COMPACT_ATOMS: atom_id res chain seq x y z
N MET A 1 12.72 15.42 -13.76
CA MET A 1 14.04 14.79 -14.07
C MET A 1 14.96 15.72 -14.86
N ASN A 2 14.55 16.34 -15.96
CA ASN A 2 15.42 17.21 -16.80
C ASN A 2 16.07 18.38 -16.04
N LEU A 3 15.31 19.10 -15.21
CA LEU A 3 15.85 20.21 -14.38
C LEU A 3 17.00 19.81 -13.45
N TYR A 4 16.93 18.58 -12.90
CA TYR A 4 18.01 18.07 -12.04
C TYR A 4 19.24 17.64 -12.85
N ARG A 5 19.05 17.06 -14.04
CA ARG A 5 20.14 16.74 -14.95
C ARG A 5 20.89 17.99 -15.40
N GLU A 6 20.17 19.05 -15.72
CA GLU A 6 20.76 20.36 -16.05
C GLU A 6 21.57 20.95 -14.90
N LYS A 7 21.03 20.85 -13.66
CA LYS A 7 21.65 21.43 -12.47
C LYS A 7 22.84 20.64 -11.94
N TYR A 8 22.79 19.30 -11.99
CA TYR A 8 23.77 18.42 -11.35
C TYR A 8 24.63 17.61 -12.33
N GLY A 9 24.44 17.79 -13.61
CA GLY A 9 25.29 17.34 -14.73
C GLY A 9 25.66 15.87 -14.71
N LYS A 10 26.72 15.53 -14.01
CA LYS A 10 27.31 14.18 -14.00
C LYS A 10 26.69 13.20 -12.99
N LYS A 11 25.74 13.64 -12.17
CA LYS A 11 25.08 12.73 -11.21
C LYS A 11 24.05 11.84 -11.90
N GLN A 12 24.09 10.56 -11.56
CA GLN A 12 23.05 9.64 -11.96
C GLN A 12 21.79 9.92 -11.12
N ILE A 13 20.65 10.08 -11.78
CA ILE A 13 19.37 10.36 -11.12
C ILE A 13 18.32 9.48 -11.79
N HIS A 14 17.62 8.70 -10.99
CA HIS A 14 16.45 7.93 -11.38
C HIS A 14 15.26 8.29 -10.50
N VAL A 15 14.07 8.36 -11.08
CA VAL A 15 12.82 8.60 -10.36
C VAL A 15 11.98 7.34 -10.48
N ILE A 16 11.71 6.72 -9.35
CA ILE A 16 10.88 5.53 -9.27
C ILE A 16 9.42 5.99 -9.15
N ASP A 17 8.58 5.55 -10.08
CA ASP A 17 7.14 5.65 -9.93
C ASP A 17 6.65 4.45 -9.10
N SER A 18 6.30 4.67 -7.86
CA SER A 18 5.89 3.61 -6.95
C SER A 18 4.59 2.90 -7.35
N GLU A 19 3.77 3.54 -8.19
CA GLU A 19 2.39 3.09 -8.48
C GLU A 19 1.57 2.81 -7.20
N SER A 20 2.03 3.33 -6.06
CA SER A 20 1.49 3.08 -4.73
C SER A 20 1.50 4.34 -3.87
N ALA A 21 1.12 4.19 -2.62
CA ALA A 21 1.15 5.24 -1.59
C ALA A 21 1.34 4.62 -0.20
N SER A 22 1.63 5.47 0.80
CA SER A 22 1.70 5.06 2.21
C SER A 22 2.76 3.96 2.44
N CYS A 23 2.39 2.82 3.03
CA CYS A 23 3.34 1.72 3.28
C CYS A 23 3.89 1.09 2.00
N GLY A 24 3.25 1.25 0.84
CA GLY A 24 3.80 0.80 -0.43
C GLY A 24 5.07 1.56 -0.82
N GLU A 25 5.09 2.88 -0.62
CA GLU A 25 6.32 3.66 -0.80
C GLU A 25 7.40 3.26 0.22
N THR A 26 6.99 2.96 1.46
CA THR A 26 7.91 2.49 2.51
C THR A 26 8.54 1.13 2.14
N GLN A 27 7.78 0.23 1.49
CA GLN A 27 8.32 -1.03 0.97
C GLN A 27 9.46 -0.79 -0.04
N ILE A 28 9.25 0.14 -0.96
CA ILE A 28 10.24 0.50 -1.98
C ILE A 28 11.48 1.10 -1.33
N VAL A 29 11.32 2.04 -0.39
CA VAL A 29 12.44 2.64 0.34
C VAL A 29 13.21 1.60 1.13
N LYS A 30 12.52 0.70 1.84
CA LYS A 30 13.16 -0.42 2.55
C LYS A 30 13.99 -1.29 1.60
N LYS A 31 13.44 -1.64 0.45
CA LYS A 31 14.15 -2.44 -0.55
C LYS A 31 15.36 -1.70 -1.13
N LEU A 32 15.25 -0.40 -1.37
CA LEU A 32 16.39 0.42 -1.82
C LEU A 32 17.56 0.38 -0.82
N VAL A 33 17.26 0.53 0.48
CA VAL A 33 18.29 0.44 1.53
C VAL A 33 18.95 -0.93 1.54
N GLU A 34 18.16 -2.02 1.44
CA GLU A 34 18.70 -3.38 1.38
C GLU A 34 19.64 -3.60 0.17
N LEU A 35 19.31 -3.03 -0.99
CA LEU A 35 20.12 -3.16 -2.21
C LEU A 35 21.41 -2.31 -2.11
N GLU A 36 21.33 -1.12 -1.50
CA GLU A 36 22.49 -0.28 -1.26
C GLU A 36 23.46 -0.94 -0.26
N GLU A 37 22.95 -1.50 0.84
CA GLU A 37 23.75 -2.21 1.84
C GLU A 37 24.45 -3.45 1.27
N GLN A 38 23.93 -4.05 0.19
CA GLN A 38 24.59 -5.13 -0.56
C GLN A 38 25.72 -4.62 -1.45
N GLY A 39 25.92 -3.31 -1.55
CA GLY A 39 27.01 -2.71 -2.36
C GLY A 39 26.77 -2.78 -3.86
N LEU A 40 25.51 -2.90 -4.31
CA LEU A 40 25.18 -2.95 -5.73
C LEU A 40 25.42 -1.58 -6.41
N SER A 41 25.72 -1.63 -7.71
CA SER A 41 25.83 -0.44 -8.53
C SER A 41 24.48 0.27 -8.70
N PHE A 42 24.52 1.56 -9.07
CA PHE A 42 23.30 2.34 -9.31
C PHE A 42 22.38 1.67 -10.36
N GLU A 43 22.94 1.17 -11.43
CA GLU A 43 22.20 0.50 -12.51
C GLU A 43 21.54 -0.79 -12.04
N GLU A 44 22.22 -1.58 -11.22
CA GLU A 44 21.68 -2.80 -10.63
C GLU A 44 20.57 -2.50 -9.64
N ILE A 45 20.75 -1.48 -8.81
CA ILE A 45 19.70 -1.01 -7.87
C ILE A 45 18.46 -0.58 -8.66
N VAL A 46 18.61 0.26 -9.68
CA VAL A 46 17.48 0.72 -10.52
C VAL A 46 16.76 -0.46 -11.14
N LYS A 47 17.47 -1.42 -11.71
CA LYS A 47 16.87 -2.60 -12.33
C LYS A 47 16.07 -3.42 -11.30
N GLN A 48 16.68 -3.73 -10.16
CA GLN A 48 16.04 -4.57 -9.14
C GLN A 48 14.86 -3.88 -8.46
N ILE A 49 14.92 -2.57 -8.25
CA ILE A 49 13.82 -1.85 -7.62
C ILE A 49 12.60 -1.71 -8.53
N GLU A 50 12.80 -1.54 -9.85
CA GLU A 50 11.71 -1.52 -10.82
C GLU A 50 11.02 -2.88 -10.93
N GLU A 51 11.76 -3.97 -10.84
CA GLU A 51 11.22 -5.33 -10.77
C GLU A 51 10.48 -5.56 -9.45
N PHE A 52 11.07 -5.18 -8.31
CA PHE A 52 10.44 -5.29 -7.00
C PHE A 52 9.12 -4.51 -6.93
N ARG A 53 9.10 -3.27 -7.42
CA ARG A 53 7.94 -2.40 -7.45
C ARG A 53 6.72 -3.07 -8.10
N SER A 54 6.93 -3.79 -9.21
CA SER A 54 5.85 -4.46 -9.94
C SER A 54 5.17 -5.58 -9.16
N ASN A 55 5.79 -6.03 -8.07
CA ASN A 55 5.30 -7.09 -7.18
C ASN A 55 4.76 -6.56 -5.84
N VAL A 56 4.75 -5.25 -5.65
CA VAL A 56 4.20 -4.62 -4.44
C VAL A 56 2.69 -4.44 -4.58
N HIS A 57 1.93 -5.07 -3.72
CA HIS A 57 0.48 -5.01 -3.71
C HIS A 57 -0.02 -4.21 -2.51
N THR A 58 -0.88 -3.23 -2.76
CA THR A 58 -1.43 -2.34 -1.73
C THR A 58 -2.93 -2.49 -1.66
N TYR A 59 -3.45 -2.72 -0.44
CA TYR A 59 -4.87 -2.87 -0.14
C TYR A 59 -5.27 -1.94 0.99
N PHE A 60 -6.52 -1.50 1.01
CA PHE A 60 -7.00 -0.67 2.10
C PHE A 60 -8.51 -0.76 2.31
N VAL A 61 -8.91 -0.52 3.56
CA VAL A 61 -10.30 -0.29 3.96
C VAL A 61 -10.35 0.99 4.78
N LEU A 62 -11.25 1.89 4.40
CA LEU A 62 -11.44 3.19 5.07
C LEU A 62 -12.86 3.30 5.62
N ASP A 63 -13.01 4.04 6.70
CA ASP A 63 -14.34 4.36 7.21
C ASP A 63 -15.09 5.31 6.29
N ASN A 64 -14.36 6.18 5.60
CA ASN A 64 -14.89 7.20 4.71
C ASN A 64 -14.02 7.34 3.46
N LEU A 65 -14.64 7.37 2.29
CA LEU A 65 -13.99 7.54 1.00
C LEU A 65 -14.15 8.95 0.41
N ASP A 66 -14.74 9.89 1.16
CA ASP A 66 -15.09 11.22 0.65
C ASP A 66 -13.87 12.01 0.18
N THR A 67 -12.74 11.91 0.90
CA THR A 67 -11.51 12.59 0.50
C THR A 67 -10.99 12.07 -0.83
N LEU A 68 -10.96 10.75 -1.01
CA LEU A 68 -10.58 10.13 -2.29
C LEU A 68 -11.51 10.55 -3.43
N ARG A 69 -12.82 10.59 -3.16
CA ARG A 69 -13.84 10.98 -4.14
C ARG A 69 -13.69 12.45 -4.54
N LYS A 70 -13.60 13.37 -3.56
CA LYS A 70 -13.47 14.81 -3.79
C LYS A 70 -12.20 15.16 -4.56
N ASN A 71 -11.14 14.40 -4.39
CA ASN A 71 -9.86 14.58 -5.07
C ASN A 71 -9.74 13.75 -6.38
N GLY A 72 -10.85 13.19 -6.88
CA GLY A 72 -10.88 12.48 -8.16
C GLY A 72 -10.11 11.16 -8.21
N ARG A 73 -9.82 10.56 -7.05
CA ARG A 73 -9.05 9.30 -6.96
C ARG A 73 -9.93 8.05 -7.12
N LEU A 74 -11.25 8.21 -7.23
CA LEU A 74 -12.23 7.12 -7.41
C LEU A 74 -12.95 7.16 -8.76
N THR A 75 -12.38 7.80 -9.77
CA THR A 75 -13.01 7.99 -11.08
C THR A 75 -13.31 6.67 -11.81
N GLY A 76 -12.55 5.62 -11.55
CA GLY A 76 -12.79 4.26 -12.09
C GLY A 76 -13.82 3.43 -11.32
N VAL A 77 -14.28 3.88 -10.15
CA VAL A 77 -15.11 3.10 -9.22
C VAL A 77 -16.55 3.60 -9.24
N LYS A 78 -17.27 3.34 -10.33
CA LYS A 78 -18.65 3.83 -10.55
C LYS A 78 -19.69 3.31 -9.54
N ALA A 79 -19.45 2.17 -8.88
CA ALA A 79 -20.41 1.51 -8.00
C ALA A 79 -20.45 2.04 -6.54
N LEU A 80 -19.50 2.90 -6.14
CA LEU A 80 -19.39 3.40 -4.75
C LEU A 80 -20.38 4.51 -4.38
N VAL A 81 -21.18 4.97 -5.33
CA VAL A 81 -22.08 6.14 -5.15
C VAL A 81 -23.28 5.86 -4.25
N ALA A 82 -23.59 4.60 -3.96
CA ALA A 82 -24.76 4.19 -3.19
C ALA A 82 -24.44 3.40 -1.91
N SER A 83 -23.22 3.48 -1.38
CA SER A 83 -22.90 2.73 -0.16
C SER A 83 -23.61 3.37 1.05
N THR A 84 -24.50 2.61 1.66
CA THR A 84 -24.96 2.89 3.02
C THR A 84 -23.74 2.96 3.93
N LEU A 85 -23.78 3.79 4.96
CA LEU A 85 -22.69 4.00 5.95
C LEU A 85 -22.09 2.70 6.52
N SER A 86 -22.83 1.59 6.44
CA SER A 86 -22.42 0.28 6.93
C SER A 86 -21.57 -0.55 5.94
N ILE A 87 -21.63 -0.26 4.64
CA ILE A 87 -20.84 -1.00 3.64
C ILE A 87 -19.42 -0.42 3.59
N LYS A 88 -18.43 -1.28 3.79
CA LYS A 88 -17.00 -0.96 3.73
C LYS A 88 -16.39 -1.61 2.50
N PRO A 89 -16.10 -0.84 1.44
CA PRO A 89 -15.40 -1.36 0.26
C PRO A 89 -13.94 -1.69 0.61
N ILE A 90 -13.45 -2.77 0.03
CA ILE A 90 -12.05 -3.18 0.09
C ILE A 90 -11.43 -2.75 -1.23
N MET A 91 -10.44 -1.89 -1.13
CA MET A 91 -9.79 -1.25 -2.26
C MET A 91 -8.38 -1.77 -2.43
N ALA A 92 -7.87 -1.72 -3.65
CA ALA A 92 -6.47 -1.99 -3.96
C ALA A 92 -5.89 -0.96 -4.92
N GLY A 93 -4.57 -0.83 -4.90
CA GLY A 93 -3.82 -0.15 -5.95
C GLY A 93 -3.63 -1.05 -7.17
N ASP A 94 -3.81 -0.51 -8.36
CA ASP A 94 -3.55 -1.19 -9.62
C ASP A 94 -2.94 -0.18 -10.60
N LYS A 95 -1.62 -0.26 -10.80
CA LYS A 95 -0.84 0.64 -11.68
C LYS A 95 -1.14 2.12 -11.43
N GLY A 96 -1.07 2.53 -10.16
CA GLY A 96 -1.34 3.90 -9.71
C GLY A 96 -2.82 4.29 -9.66
N SER A 97 -3.73 3.41 -10.06
CA SER A 97 -5.18 3.59 -9.97
C SER A 97 -5.76 2.86 -8.76
N ILE A 98 -6.91 3.32 -8.27
CA ILE A 98 -7.64 2.64 -7.20
C ILE A 98 -8.75 1.79 -7.80
N VAL A 99 -8.78 0.52 -7.43
CA VAL A 99 -9.80 -0.45 -7.84
C VAL A 99 -10.49 -1.09 -6.63
N GLN A 100 -11.73 -1.50 -6.78
CA GLN A 100 -12.45 -2.23 -5.74
C GLN A 100 -12.22 -3.74 -5.92
N ARG A 101 -11.78 -4.42 -4.86
CA ARG A 101 -11.59 -5.89 -4.83
C ARG A 101 -12.71 -6.61 -4.10
N GLY A 102 -13.47 -5.91 -3.27
CA GLY A 102 -14.56 -6.50 -2.51
C GLY A 102 -15.30 -5.49 -1.66
N GLN A 103 -16.22 -5.98 -0.85
CA GLN A 103 -16.92 -5.17 0.14
C GLN A 103 -17.48 -6.05 1.26
N SER A 104 -17.74 -5.45 2.41
CA SER A 104 -18.39 -6.12 3.55
C SER A 104 -19.21 -5.15 4.37
N VAL A 105 -20.14 -5.67 5.17
CA VAL A 105 -20.92 -4.87 6.12
C VAL A 105 -20.14 -4.75 7.43
N GLY A 106 -19.76 -3.52 7.77
CA GLY A 106 -19.01 -3.19 8.97
C GLY A 106 -17.51 -3.49 8.89
N MET A 107 -16.72 -2.72 9.63
CA MET A 107 -15.25 -2.75 9.56
C MET A 107 -14.66 -4.12 9.91
N LYS A 108 -15.16 -4.78 10.96
CA LYS A 108 -14.63 -6.08 11.40
C LYS A 108 -14.68 -7.16 10.31
N LYS A 109 -15.81 -7.21 9.56
CA LYS A 109 -15.95 -8.15 8.43
C LYS A 109 -15.10 -7.71 7.24
N ALA A 110 -14.99 -6.40 7.01
CA ALA A 110 -14.16 -5.86 5.93
C ALA A 110 -12.68 -6.17 6.12
N LEU A 111 -12.15 -6.05 7.35
CA LEU A 111 -10.77 -6.43 7.65
C LEU A 111 -10.52 -7.93 7.40
N ARG A 112 -11.44 -8.80 7.81
CA ARG A 112 -11.33 -10.24 7.52
C ARG A 112 -11.32 -10.53 6.03
N ARG A 113 -12.26 -9.94 5.29
CA ARG A 113 -12.33 -10.13 3.83
C ARG A 113 -11.10 -9.53 3.13
N MET A 114 -10.58 -8.39 3.60
CA MET A 114 -9.33 -7.84 3.09
C MET A 114 -8.15 -8.79 3.31
N ALA A 115 -8.04 -9.40 4.50
CA ALA A 115 -6.99 -10.38 4.76
C ALA A 115 -7.07 -11.60 3.83
N GLU A 116 -8.29 -12.10 3.54
CA GLU A 116 -8.50 -13.18 2.58
C GLU A 116 -8.03 -12.77 1.18
N ILE A 117 -8.44 -11.61 0.69
CA ILE A 117 -8.04 -11.08 -0.63
C ILE A 117 -6.51 -10.91 -0.71
N VAL A 118 -5.89 -10.34 0.32
CA VAL A 118 -4.43 -10.19 0.39
C VAL A 118 -3.74 -11.53 0.22
N LEU A 119 -4.18 -12.57 0.92
CA LEU A 119 -3.57 -13.89 0.86
C LEU A 119 -3.86 -14.62 -0.48
N GLU A 120 -5.05 -14.43 -1.03
CA GLU A 120 -5.43 -14.97 -2.34
C GLU A 120 -4.58 -14.38 -3.47
N GLU A 121 -4.30 -13.06 -3.43
CA GLU A 121 -3.61 -12.34 -4.50
C GLU A 121 -2.08 -12.29 -4.31
N ALA A 122 -1.56 -12.37 -3.08
CA ALA A 122 -0.13 -12.28 -2.81
C ALA A 122 0.67 -13.53 -3.21
N GLY A 123 0.04 -14.70 -3.30
CA GLY A 123 0.71 -15.95 -3.58
C GLY A 123 1.65 -16.38 -2.45
N ASP A 124 2.89 -16.76 -2.75
CA ASP A 124 3.88 -17.09 -1.72
C ASP A 124 4.34 -15.83 -0.98
N THR A 125 4.14 -15.81 0.33
CA THR A 125 4.41 -14.67 1.20
C THR A 125 5.70 -14.81 2.03
N LYS A 126 6.38 -15.95 2.00
CA LYS A 126 7.54 -16.23 2.87
C LYS A 126 8.67 -15.22 2.72
N GLU A 127 8.93 -14.80 1.49
CA GLU A 127 9.95 -13.79 1.18
C GLU A 127 9.38 -12.35 1.16
N ARG A 128 8.07 -12.17 1.39
CA ARG A 128 7.44 -10.86 1.43
C ARG A 128 7.48 -10.26 2.81
N PHE A 129 7.66 -8.94 2.86
CA PHE A 129 7.59 -8.18 4.11
C PHE A 129 6.19 -7.56 4.22
N LEU A 130 5.48 -7.84 5.30
CA LEU A 130 4.16 -7.27 5.57
C LEU A 130 4.30 -5.87 6.16
N MET A 131 3.70 -4.88 5.53
CA MET A 131 3.58 -3.55 6.13
C MET A 131 2.13 -3.15 6.29
N ILE A 132 1.81 -2.60 7.45
CA ILE A 132 0.46 -2.13 7.80
C ILE A 132 0.57 -0.70 8.28
N THR A 133 -0.21 0.20 7.71
CA THR A 133 -0.37 1.54 8.25
C THR A 133 -1.82 1.80 8.65
N HIS A 134 -1.99 2.64 9.66
CA HIS A 134 -3.32 3.01 10.16
C HIS A 134 -3.40 4.50 10.49
N CYS A 135 -4.59 5.05 10.44
CA CYS A 135 -4.89 6.38 10.91
C CYS A 135 -5.73 6.29 12.19
N ASN A 136 -5.10 6.57 13.34
CA ASN A 136 -5.72 6.48 14.68
C ASN A 136 -6.43 5.15 14.98
N ALA A 137 -5.97 4.02 14.43
CA ALA A 137 -6.64 2.73 14.54
C ALA A 137 -5.66 1.58 14.83
N PRO A 138 -4.82 1.66 15.88
CA PRO A 138 -3.82 0.63 16.18
C PRO A 138 -4.45 -0.77 16.39
N ASP A 139 -5.60 -0.85 17.06
CA ASP A 139 -6.29 -2.12 17.28
C ASP A 139 -6.73 -2.81 15.98
N ARG A 140 -7.10 -2.02 14.97
CA ARG A 140 -7.44 -2.54 13.64
C ARG A 140 -6.21 -3.05 12.91
N ALA A 141 -5.09 -2.34 13.05
CA ALA A 141 -3.81 -2.77 12.46
C ALA A 141 -3.29 -4.05 13.11
N GLU A 142 -3.34 -4.16 14.43
CA GLU A 142 -3.00 -5.40 15.14
C GLU A 142 -3.95 -6.56 14.78
N THR A 143 -5.25 -6.28 14.64
CA THR A 143 -6.21 -7.27 14.15
C THR A 143 -5.84 -7.75 12.74
N MET A 144 -5.46 -6.85 11.84
CA MET A 144 -5.05 -7.20 10.48
C MET A 144 -3.77 -8.04 10.47
N LYS A 145 -2.75 -7.63 11.23
CA LYS A 145 -1.52 -8.41 11.41
C LYS A 145 -1.84 -9.83 11.86
N LYS A 146 -2.67 -9.97 12.90
CA LYS A 146 -3.07 -11.29 13.42
C LYS A 146 -3.77 -12.13 12.35
N LEU A 147 -4.75 -11.58 11.63
CA LEU A 147 -5.49 -12.26 10.58
C LEU A 147 -4.60 -12.78 9.44
N LEU A 148 -3.55 -12.03 9.09
CA LEU A 148 -2.61 -12.41 8.04
C LEU A 148 -1.57 -13.43 8.54
N MET A 149 -0.91 -13.16 9.68
CA MET A 149 0.18 -13.99 10.18
C MET A 149 -0.29 -15.30 10.82
N GLU A 150 -1.57 -15.46 11.16
CA GLU A 150 -2.14 -16.76 11.56
C GLU A 150 -2.32 -17.73 10.37
N LYS A 151 -2.37 -17.20 9.15
CA LYS A 151 -2.67 -18.00 7.94
C LYS A 151 -1.49 -18.13 6.97
N ALA A 152 -0.47 -17.27 7.12
CA ALA A 152 0.68 -17.25 6.22
C ALA A 152 1.95 -16.79 6.94
N GLU A 153 3.08 -17.26 6.46
CA GLU A 153 4.40 -16.82 6.91
C GLU A 153 4.83 -15.60 6.10
N PHE A 154 5.42 -14.62 6.79
CA PHE A 154 6.02 -13.43 6.17
C PHE A 154 7.45 -13.29 6.68
N LYS A 155 8.34 -12.72 5.88
CA LYS A 155 9.73 -12.42 6.27
C LYS A 155 9.82 -11.48 7.48
N GLY A 156 8.81 -10.65 7.69
CA GLY A 156 8.66 -9.76 8.82
C GLY A 156 7.39 -8.92 8.71
N CYS A 157 7.09 -8.17 9.77
CA CYS A 157 5.93 -7.30 9.81
C CYS A 157 6.28 -5.96 10.48
N LEU A 158 5.80 -4.87 9.91
CA LEU A 158 5.91 -3.53 10.48
C LEU A 158 4.53 -2.86 10.50
N ILE A 159 4.15 -2.34 11.66
CA ILE A 159 2.96 -1.49 11.83
C ILE A 159 3.41 -0.06 12.08
N MET A 160 2.79 0.90 11.41
CA MET A 160 3.11 2.32 11.51
C MET A 160 1.84 3.17 11.48
N ASP A 161 1.90 4.35 12.08
CA ASP A 161 0.92 5.40 11.84
C ASP A 161 1.04 5.93 10.41
N THR A 162 -0.09 6.26 9.79
CA THR A 162 -0.08 7.14 8.61
C THR A 162 0.39 8.52 8.99
N ARG A 163 0.97 9.25 8.03
CA ARG A 163 1.40 10.65 8.24
C ARG A 163 1.09 11.48 6.99
N GLY A 164 1.05 12.80 7.16
CA GLY A 164 0.89 13.76 6.06
C GLY A 164 -0.28 13.41 5.12
N VAL A 165 0.02 13.28 3.85
CA VAL A 165 -0.95 13.01 2.78
C VAL A 165 -1.69 11.68 3.00
N SER A 166 -0.99 10.65 3.49
CA SER A 166 -1.63 9.34 3.77
C SER A 166 -2.73 9.45 4.81
N SER A 167 -2.54 10.22 5.90
CA SER A 167 -3.58 10.44 6.90
C SER A 167 -4.78 11.20 6.33
N MET A 168 -4.53 12.20 5.48
CA MET A 168 -5.60 12.96 4.83
C MET A 168 -6.52 12.06 3.98
N TYR A 169 -5.94 11.10 3.26
CA TYR A 169 -6.72 10.18 2.43
C TYR A 169 -7.30 8.99 3.19
N ALA A 170 -6.56 8.45 4.18
CA ALA A 170 -7.01 7.34 4.99
C ALA A 170 -8.19 7.71 5.89
N ASN A 171 -8.25 8.97 6.32
CA ASN A 171 -9.17 9.45 7.36
C ASN A 171 -9.03 8.65 8.66
N ASP A 172 -9.71 9.09 9.71
CA ASP A 172 -9.75 8.40 10.99
C ASP A 172 -10.27 6.96 10.82
N GLY A 173 -9.58 5.99 11.41
CA GLY A 173 -9.96 4.59 11.36
C GLY A 173 -9.49 3.80 10.14
N GLY A 174 -8.86 4.43 9.14
CA GLY A 174 -8.37 3.75 7.95
C GLY A 174 -7.22 2.78 8.22
N VAL A 175 -7.19 1.66 7.49
CA VAL A 175 -6.12 0.65 7.51
C VAL A 175 -5.66 0.37 6.09
N ILE A 176 -4.35 0.38 5.90
CA ILE A 176 -3.68 0.12 4.61
C ILE A 176 -2.69 -1.02 4.83
N VAL A 177 -2.67 -1.97 3.93
CA VAL A 177 -1.78 -3.16 3.96
C VAL A 177 -0.98 -3.22 2.67
N THR A 178 0.30 -3.56 2.79
CA THR A 178 1.17 -3.81 1.63
C THR A 178 1.97 -5.09 1.82
N VAL A 179 2.04 -5.86 0.76
CA VAL A 179 2.80 -7.12 0.69
C VAL A 179 3.60 -7.20 -0.58
#